data_67f02a95711c5f23c941ef5632cdbb00
#
_entry.id   67f02a95711c5f23c941ef5632cdbb00
#
_cell.length_a   1.000
_cell.length_b   1.000
_cell.length_c   1.000
_cell.angle_alpha   90.00
_cell.angle_beta   90.00
_cell.angle_gamma   90.00
#
_symmetry.space_group_name_H-M   'P 1'
#
loop_
_entity.id
_entity.type
_entity.pdbx_description
1 polymer ?
#
loop_
_entity_poly.entity_id
_entity_poly.type
_entity_poly.pdbx_seq_one_letter_code
_entity_poly.pdbx_strand_id
1 'polypeptide(L)'
;MGNSHGRFVWYELMTTDMKTAKLFYANVVGWGARDASAPALGYSLFTVADLPVAGLMNMPEDGRKTGAPPQWIGYVRVDDVDTVVDRVKQLGGAVHVPPTDVPGISRFSIVADPQMATLALVKGLKPGQAQSTELGAPCRVGWHELLAADWEKAFAFYGELFGWQKAGAHAGALGTYQQFSADGETLGGMLTKPPALPFPFWLYYFNVDDVETAQRVEAGGGQILYGPTAVPGGAWIVHCTDPQGAIFGLLDRRKRNAIGYFISSASRDPSDERGCRGSC
;
A
#
# COMPACT_ATOMS: atom_id res chain seq x y z
N MET A 1 15.56 14.76 -18.78
CA MET A 1 15.34 13.81 -17.68
C MET A 1 14.16 14.36 -16.89
N GLY A 2 13.02 13.66 -16.85
CA GLY A 2 11.83 14.14 -16.12
C GLY A 2 12.16 14.34 -14.65
N ASN A 3 11.62 15.39 -14.07
CA ASN A 3 11.69 15.65 -12.63
C ASN A 3 10.91 14.54 -11.92
N SER A 4 11.57 13.66 -11.18
CA SER A 4 10.90 12.55 -10.47
C SER A 4 10.62 12.90 -9.00
N HIS A 5 10.75 14.17 -8.62
CA HIS A 5 10.36 14.67 -7.31
C HIS A 5 8.86 14.42 -7.06
N GLY A 6 8.52 13.94 -5.89
CA GLY A 6 7.14 13.65 -5.53
C GLY A 6 6.57 12.33 -6.08
N ARG A 7 7.38 11.50 -6.76
CA ARG A 7 6.92 10.19 -7.25
C ARG A 7 7.28 9.09 -6.27
N PHE A 8 6.37 8.12 -6.11
CA PHE A 8 6.69 6.87 -5.44
C PHE A 8 7.66 6.06 -6.30
N VAL A 9 8.78 5.67 -5.72
CA VAL A 9 9.88 4.98 -6.43
C VAL A 9 10.28 3.66 -5.82
N TRP A 10 9.85 3.37 -4.59
CA TRP A 10 10.14 2.13 -3.89
C TRP A 10 9.05 1.81 -2.87
N TYR A 11 8.95 0.53 -2.49
CA TYR A 11 8.04 0.05 -1.45
C TYR A 11 8.78 -0.95 -0.59
N GLU A 12 8.43 -1.01 0.69
CA GLU A 12 9.07 -1.90 1.64
C GLU A 12 8.06 -2.50 2.59
N LEU A 13 8.10 -3.81 2.74
CA LEU A 13 7.34 -4.51 3.76
C LEU A 13 8.19 -4.70 5.01
N MET A 14 7.72 -4.15 6.13
CA MET A 14 8.20 -4.50 7.46
C MET A 14 7.28 -5.55 8.05
N THR A 15 7.83 -6.73 8.35
CA THR A 15 7.05 -7.88 8.82
C THR A 15 7.68 -8.56 10.02
N THR A 16 6.92 -9.43 10.68
CA THR A 16 7.43 -10.26 11.78
C THR A 16 7.92 -11.63 11.33
N ASP A 17 7.56 -12.05 10.09
CA ASP A 17 7.99 -13.31 9.50
C ASP A 17 8.26 -13.17 8.00
N MET A 18 9.51 -12.91 7.65
CA MET A 18 9.94 -12.76 6.25
C MET A 18 9.75 -14.04 5.43
N LYS A 19 9.87 -15.21 6.04
CA LYS A 19 9.74 -16.49 5.32
C LYS A 19 8.30 -16.69 4.84
N THR A 20 7.34 -16.52 5.74
CA THR A 20 5.91 -16.61 5.42
C THR A 20 5.51 -15.51 4.44
N ALA A 21 6.00 -14.28 4.61
CA ALA A 21 5.73 -13.18 3.68
C ALA A 21 6.23 -13.49 2.24
N LYS A 22 7.46 -14.02 2.07
CA LYS A 22 7.98 -14.43 0.75
C LYS A 22 7.05 -15.42 0.04
N LEU A 23 6.60 -16.46 0.74
CA LEU A 23 5.69 -17.46 0.19
C LEU A 23 4.31 -16.88 -0.15
N PHE A 24 3.80 -16.04 0.72
CA PHE A 24 2.50 -15.40 0.54
C PHE A 24 2.48 -14.49 -0.70
N TYR A 25 3.40 -13.54 -0.81
CA TYR A 25 3.43 -12.63 -1.96
C TYR A 25 3.83 -13.31 -3.27
N ALA A 26 4.61 -14.40 -3.22
CA ALA A 26 4.86 -15.24 -4.40
C ALA A 26 3.56 -15.88 -4.92
N ASN A 27 2.71 -16.39 -4.02
CA ASN A 27 1.46 -17.03 -4.40
C ASN A 27 0.38 -16.00 -4.82
N VAL A 28 0.27 -14.87 -4.12
CA VAL A 28 -0.80 -13.88 -4.33
C VAL A 28 -0.48 -12.93 -5.47
N VAL A 29 0.74 -12.38 -5.54
CA VAL A 29 1.11 -11.35 -6.53
C VAL A 29 1.99 -11.90 -7.65
N GLY A 30 2.57 -13.09 -7.46
CA GLY A 30 3.48 -13.70 -8.44
C GLY A 30 4.93 -13.20 -8.34
N TRP A 31 5.33 -12.68 -7.17
CA TRP A 31 6.69 -12.20 -6.98
C TRP A 31 7.68 -13.32 -6.68
N GLY A 32 8.88 -13.23 -7.28
CA GLY A 32 10.05 -13.92 -6.78
C GLY A 32 10.61 -13.23 -5.54
N ALA A 33 11.54 -13.89 -4.86
CA ALA A 33 12.27 -13.29 -3.75
C ALA A 33 13.75 -13.70 -3.78
N ARG A 34 14.66 -12.77 -3.47
CA ARG A 34 16.08 -13.03 -3.29
C ARG A 34 16.64 -12.25 -2.12
N ASP A 35 17.64 -12.78 -1.45
CA ASP A 35 18.30 -12.05 -0.39
C ASP A 35 19.20 -10.95 -0.98
N ALA A 36 19.24 -9.80 -0.32
CA ALA A 36 20.13 -8.72 -0.72
C ALA A 36 21.58 -9.12 -0.47
N SER A 37 22.51 -8.51 -1.22
CA SER A 37 23.93 -8.81 -1.18
C SER A 37 24.64 -8.56 0.18
N ALA A 38 23.91 -8.04 1.17
CA ALA A 38 24.38 -7.83 2.54
C ALA A 38 23.53 -8.62 3.54
N PRO A 39 23.77 -9.93 3.72
CA PRO A 39 22.97 -10.79 4.59
C PRO A 39 22.86 -10.33 6.04
N ALA A 40 23.86 -9.58 6.52
CA ALA A 40 23.89 -9.06 7.90
C ALA A 40 22.76 -8.09 8.24
N LEU A 41 22.07 -7.54 7.25
CA LEU A 41 20.95 -6.61 7.45
C LEU A 41 19.59 -7.29 7.53
N GLY A 42 19.48 -8.62 7.30
CA GLY A 42 18.19 -9.31 7.28
C GLY A 42 17.23 -8.69 6.26
N TYR A 43 17.73 -8.32 5.07
CA TYR A 43 17.00 -7.64 4.02
C TYR A 43 16.87 -8.53 2.79
N SER A 44 15.70 -8.59 2.21
CA SER A 44 15.42 -9.33 0.97
C SER A 44 14.72 -8.42 -0.02
N LEU A 45 14.77 -8.82 -1.28
CA LEU A 45 14.12 -8.13 -2.38
C LEU A 45 13.02 -9.01 -2.95
N PHE A 46 11.82 -8.48 -3.11
CA PHE A 46 10.83 -9.05 -4.01
C PHE A 46 11.21 -8.70 -5.45
N THR A 47 10.97 -9.62 -6.38
CA THR A 47 11.37 -9.47 -7.78
C THR A 47 10.26 -9.86 -8.75
N VAL A 48 10.27 -9.24 -9.93
CA VAL A 48 9.51 -9.66 -11.11
C VAL A 48 10.51 -9.85 -12.23
N ALA A 49 10.63 -11.07 -12.78
CA ALA A 49 11.64 -11.42 -13.79
C ALA A 49 13.04 -10.91 -13.37
N ASP A 50 13.48 -11.22 -12.16
CA ASP A 50 14.76 -10.82 -11.54
C ASP A 50 14.95 -9.31 -11.26
N LEU A 51 14.05 -8.46 -11.72
CA LEU A 51 14.10 -7.03 -11.41
C LEU A 51 13.50 -6.76 -10.02
N PRO A 52 14.21 -6.06 -9.13
CA PRO A 52 13.68 -5.69 -7.82
C PRO A 52 12.43 -4.83 -7.94
N VAL A 53 11.41 -5.15 -7.15
CA VAL A 53 10.12 -4.43 -7.14
C VAL A 53 9.74 -3.89 -5.77
N ALA A 54 10.22 -4.51 -4.70
CA ALA A 54 10.02 -4.06 -3.33
C ALA A 54 11.10 -4.63 -2.41
N GLY A 55 11.25 -4.01 -1.24
CA GLY A 55 12.05 -4.51 -0.14
C GLY A 55 11.22 -5.33 0.83
N LEU A 56 11.89 -6.18 1.57
CA LEU A 56 11.33 -6.97 2.66
C LEU A 56 12.33 -7.05 3.79
N MET A 57 11.92 -6.65 4.98
CA MET A 57 12.75 -6.72 6.17
C MET A 57 11.96 -7.13 7.41
N ASN A 58 12.69 -7.67 8.38
CA ASN A 58 12.10 -7.83 9.71
C ASN A 58 11.82 -6.45 10.32
N MET A 59 10.70 -6.36 11.02
CA MET A 59 10.40 -5.17 11.80
C MET A 59 11.55 -4.85 12.75
N PRO A 60 12.05 -3.61 12.76
CA PRO A 60 13.10 -3.17 13.70
C PRO A 60 12.68 -3.42 15.14
N GLU A 61 13.67 -3.66 16.02
CA GLU A 61 13.42 -4.00 17.42
C GLU A 61 12.60 -2.92 18.15
N ASP A 62 12.85 -1.65 17.87
CA ASP A 62 12.11 -0.53 18.46
C ASP A 62 10.64 -0.52 18.01
N GLY A 63 10.37 -0.83 16.74
CA GLY A 63 9.00 -1.00 16.24
C GLY A 63 8.28 -2.15 16.93
N ARG A 64 8.97 -3.29 17.15
CA ARG A 64 8.40 -4.42 17.89
C ARG A 64 8.11 -4.09 19.35
N LYS A 65 9.00 -3.36 20.01
CA LYS A 65 8.83 -2.92 21.42
C LYS A 65 7.66 -1.96 21.60
N THR A 66 7.40 -1.11 20.60
CA THR A 66 6.28 -0.16 20.62
C THR A 66 4.95 -0.77 20.14
N GLY A 67 4.96 -2.04 19.69
CA GLY A 67 3.77 -2.71 19.18
C GLY A 67 3.33 -2.21 17.80
N ALA A 68 4.24 -1.65 17.01
CA ALA A 68 3.94 -1.24 15.64
C ALA A 68 3.48 -2.46 14.81
N PRO A 69 2.39 -2.37 14.06
CA PRO A 69 1.95 -3.48 13.22
C PRO A 69 2.85 -3.67 12.00
N PRO A 70 2.91 -4.88 11.42
CA PRO A 70 3.46 -5.09 10.10
C PRO A 70 2.80 -4.17 9.09
N GLN A 71 3.58 -3.59 8.15
CA GLN A 71 3.06 -2.60 7.23
C GLN A 71 3.90 -2.46 5.98
N TRP A 72 3.26 -2.00 4.92
CA TRP A 72 3.90 -1.49 3.72
C TRP A 72 4.22 -0.01 3.86
N ILE A 73 5.42 0.39 3.45
CA ILE A 73 5.85 1.79 3.39
C ILE A 73 6.24 2.11 1.95
N GLY A 74 5.64 3.16 1.39
CA GLY A 74 6.04 3.72 0.10
C GLY A 74 7.09 4.80 0.27
N TYR A 75 8.06 4.83 -0.62
CA TYR A 75 9.16 5.78 -0.66
C TYR A 75 8.91 6.79 -1.76
N VAL A 76 8.79 8.04 -1.40
CA VAL A 76 8.65 9.17 -2.32
C VAL A 76 10.02 9.78 -2.59
N ARG A 77 10.35 9.93 -3.86
CA ARG A 77 11.61 10.56 -4.27
C ARG A 77 11.56 12.06 -4.01
N VAL A 78 12.64 12.57 -3.43
CA VAL A 78 12.86 13.99 -3.18
C VAL A 78 14.27 14.41 -3.64
N ASP A 79 14.42 15.68 -3.95
CA ASP A 79 15.71 16.23 -4.39
C ASP A 79 16.70 16.35 -3.23
N ASP A 80 16.18 16.62 -2.02
CA ASP A 80 16.98 16.67 -0.79
C ASP A 80 16.17 16.19 0.42
N VAL A 81 16.63 15.10 1.06
CA VAL A 81 15.91 14.47 2.18
C VAL A 81 15.91 15.38 3.41
N ASP A 82 17.03 16.01 3.71
CA ASP A 82 17.18 16.85 4.92
C ASP A 82 16.25 18.08 4.85
N THR A 83 16.28 18.78 3.71
CA THR A 83 15.40 19.93 3.46
C THR A 83 13.92 19.56 3.57
N VAL A 84 13.53 18.42 2.98
CA VAL A 84 12.11 17.99 3.03
C VAL A 84 11.73 17.55 4.44
N VAL A 85 12.61 16.89 5.19
CA VAL A 85 12.40 16.54 6.60
C VAL A 85 12.18 17.79 7.46
N ASP A 86 12.96 18.84 7.25
CA ASP A 86 12.73 20.09 7.96
C ASP A 86 11.39 20.74 7.59
N ARG A 87 10.98 20.62 6.32
CA ARG A 87 9.65 21.09 5.89
C ARG A 87 8.52 20.24 6.52
N VAL A 88 8.67 18.92 6.63
CA VAL A 88 7.73 18.04 7.33
C VAL A 88 7.49 18.54 8.77
N LYS A 89 8.57 18.83 9.51
CA LYS A 89 8.47 19.37 10.88
C LYS A 89 7.76 20.71 10.94
N GLN A 90 8.08 21.64 10.02
CA GLN A 90 7.44 22.96 9.93
C GLN A 90 5.95 22.87 9.67
N LEU A 91 5.51 21.87 8.90
CA LEU A 91 4.12 21.61 8.57
C LEU A 91 3.38 20.76 9.63
N GLY A 92 4.04 20.48 10.77
CA GLY A 92 3.44 19.74 11.88
C GLY A 92 3.49 18.22 11.76
N GLY A 93 4.24 17.68 10.80
CA GLY A 93 4.49 16.25 10.68
C GLY A 93 5.56 15.77 11.67
N ALA A 94 5.72 14.45 11.76
CA ALA A 94 6.69 13.79 12.64
C ALA A 94 7.81 13.08 11.85
N VAL A 95 8.94 12.86 12.51
CA VAL A 95 10.09 12.12 11.96
C VAL A 95 10.31 10.87 12.81
N HIS A 96 10.09 9.70 12.24
CA HIS A 96 10.28 8.41 12.90
C HIS A 96 11.71 7.89 12.74
N VAL A 97 12.28 8.07 11.53
CA VAL A 97 13.70 7.77 11.26
C VAL A 97 14.33 9.03 10.67
N PRO A 98 15.34 9.62 11.34
CA PRO A 98 16.02 10.80 10.81
C PRO A 98 16.71 10.50 9.48
N PRO A 99 17.12 11.54 8.71
CA PRO A 99 17.87 11.36 7.48
C PRO A 99 19.09 10.44 7.67
N THR A 100 19.05 9.28 7.02
CA THR A 100 20.02 8.19 7.19
C THR A 100 20.57 7.74 5.84
N ASP A 101 21.89 7.55 5.77
CA ASP A 101 22.53 7.03 4.57
C ASP A 101 22.52 5.50 4.53
N VAL A 102 22.14 4.94 3.38
CA VAL A 102 22.43 3.55 3.02
C VAL A 102 23.63 3.60 2.07
N PRO A 103 24.83 3.21 2.54
CA PRO A 103 26.07 3.42 1.81
C PRO A 103 26.03 2.90 0.38
N GLY A 104 26.32 3.77 -0.59
CA GLY A 104 26.33 3.43 -2.02
C GLY A 104 24.97 3.19 -2.67
N ILE A 105 23.86 3.38 -1.94
CA ILE A 105 22.50 3.12 -2.42
C ILE A 105 21.67 4.40 -2.39
N SER A 106 21.39 4.97 -1.21
CA SER A 106 20.46 6.08 -1.05
C SER A 106 20.64 6.82 0.28
N ARG A 107 19.99 7.98 0.40
CA ARG A 107 19.68 8.64 1.67
C ARG A 107 18.17 8.64 1.84
N PHE A 108 17.67 8.28 3.02
CA PHE A 108 16.25 8.19 3.28
C PHE A 108 15.86 8.72 4.67
N SER A 109 14.57 8.96 4.87
CA SER A 109 13.97 9.25 6.18
C SER A 109 12.56 8.65 6.21
N ILE A 110 12.08 8.20 7.37
CA ILE A 110 10.69 7.79 7.57
C ILE A 110 9.98 8.89 8.33
N VAL A 111 8.90 9.41 7.76
CA VAL A 111 8.14 10.55 8.29
C VAL A 111 6.66 10.22 8.37
N ALA A 112 5.93 10.96 9.19
CA ALA A 112 4.48 10.93 9.22
C ALA A 112 3.92 12.32 8.95
N ASP A 113 2.76 12.37 8.33
CA ASP A 113 1.99 13.60 8.20
C ASP A 113 1.39 14.03 9.57
N PRO A 114 0.77 15.22 9.69
CA PRO A 114 0.16 15.67 10.94
C PRO A 114 -0.98 14.77 11.45
N GLN A 115 -1.47 13.86 10.63
CA GLN A 115 -2.51 12.89 10.96
C GLN A 115 -1.95 11.49 11.24
N MET A 116 -0.61 11.35 11.26
CA MET A 116 0.16 10.14 11.54
C MET A 116 0.19 9.09 10.42
N ALA A 117 -0.22 9.41 9.19
CA ALA A 117 0.03 8.53 8.05
C ALA A 117 1.52 8.55 7.68
N THR A 118 2.14 7.37 7.64
CA THR A 118 3.59 7.21 7.49
C THR A 118 3.98 6.92 6.04
N LEU A 119 5.05 7.57 5.57
CA LEU A 119 5.75 7.26 4.32
C LEU A 119 7.25 7.50 4.48
N ALA A 120 8.03 7.08 3.50
CA ALA A 120 9.46 7.37 3.45
C ALA A 120 9.80 8.39 2.37
N LEU A 121 10.79 9.20 2.66
CA LEU A 121 11.46 10.10 1.70
C LEU A 121 12.75 9.42 1.23
N VAL A 122 13.10 9.55 -0.05
CA VAL A 122 14.35 8.95 -0.56
C VAL A 122 15.00 9.80 -1.64
N LYS A 123 16.36 9.82 -1.62
CA LYS A 123 17.23 10.38 -2.66
C LYS A 123 18.28 9.36 -3.04
N GLY A 124 18.64 9.32 -4.34
CA GLY A 124 19.84 8.61 -4.80
C GLY A 124 19.67 7.14 -5.12
N LEU A 125 18.44 6.60 -5.24
CA LEU A 125 18.26 5.25 -5.77
C LEU A 125 18.92 5.11 -7.14
N LYS A 126 19.77 4.09 -7.30
CA LYS A 126 20.45 3.83 -8.58
C LYS A 126 19.43 3.47 -9.67
N PRO A 127 19.73 3.79 -10.96
CA PRO A 127 18.96 3.25 -12.08
C PRO A 127 18.84 1.71 -11.98
N GLY A 128 17.60 1.19 -12.12
CA GLY A 128 17.31 -0.23 -11.95
C GLY A 128 16.96 -0.67 -10.51
N GLN A 129 17.15 0.20 -9.51
CA GLN A 129 16.61 0.01 -8.15
C GLN A 129 15.30 0.80 -7.93
N ALA A 130 15.08 1.86 -8.72
CA ALA A 130 13.77 2.50 -8.77
C ALA A 130 12.82 1.63 -9.60
N GLN A 131 11.60 1.46 -9.12
CA GLN A 131 10.56 0.81 -9.93
C GLN A 131 10.32 1.60 -11.22
N SER A 132 9.84 0.88 -12.25
CA SER A 132 9.16 1.54 -13.37
C SER A 132 8.05 2.43 -12.80
N THR A 133 8.02 3.69 -13.19
CA THR A 133 6.94 4.62 -12.85
C THR A 133 5.63 4.28 -13.57
N GLU A 134 5.61 3.23 -14.38
CA GLU A 134 4.44 2.78 -15.12
C GLU A 134 3.46 2.04 -14.20
N LEU A 135 2.43 2.76 -13.75
CA LEU A 135 1.41 2.25 -12.82
C LEU A 135 0.57 1.10 -13.41
N GLY A 136 0.62 0.87 -14.72
CA GLY A 136 -0.11 -0.22 -15.40
C GLY A 136 0.65 -1.54 -15.48
N ALA A 137 1.94 -1.58 -15.12
CA ALA A 137 2.75 -2.78 -15.29
C ALA A 137 2.28 -3.93 -14.37
N PRO A 138 2.23 -5.18 -14.88
CA PRO A 138 1.84 -6.36 -14.10
C PRO A 138 2.74 -6.57 -12.89
N CYS A 139 2.18 -7.09 -11.80
CA CYS A 139 2.90 -7.40 -10.57
C CYS A 139 3.69 -6.20 -9.99
N ARG A 140 3.21 -4.99 -10.21
CA ARG A 140 3.76 -3.73 -9.68
C ARG A 140 2.72 -3.01 -8.86
N VAL A 141 3.13 -1.99 -8.10
CA VAL A 141 2.17 -1.08 -7.48
C VAL A 141 1.50 -0.25 -8.58
N GLY A 142 0.18 -0.39 -8.68
CA GLY A 142 -0.63 0.27 -9.71
C GLY A 142 -1.40 1.48 -9.20
N TRP A 143 -1.52 1.65 -7.88
CA TRP A 143 -2.26 2.75 -7.28
C TRP A 143 -1.83 2.99 -5.84
N HIS A 144 -1.97 4.25 -5.39
CA HIS A 144 -1.69 4.69 -4.03
C HIS A 144 -2.93 5.33 -3.45
N GLU A 145 -3.33 4.92 -2.26
CA GLU A 145 -4.51 5.47 -1.62
C GLU A 145 -4.20 5.92 -0.20
N LEU A 146 -4.53 7.16 0.14
CA LEU A 146 -4.46 7.64 1.51
C LEU A 146 -5.85 7.62 2.14
N LEU A 147 -6.00 6.81 3.17
CA LEU A 147 -7.13 6.86 4.07
C LEU A 147 -6.79 7.85 5.19
N ALA A 148 -7.12 9.13 5.00
CA ALA A 148 -6.79 10.23 5.90
C ALA A 148 -7.84 10.42 7.00
N ALA A 149 -7.51 11.06 8.11
CA ALA A 149 -8.53 11.55 9.05
C ALA A 149 -9.33 12.71 8.44
N ASP A 150 -8.66 13.55 7.64
CA ASP A 150 -9.21 14.67 6.88
C ASP A 150 -8.41 14.78 5.58
N TRP A 151 -9.00 14.39 4.45
CA TRP A 151 -8.29 14.33 3.18
C TRP A 151 -7.87 15.72 2.66
N GLU A 152 -8.60 16.78 2.97
CA GLU A 152 -8.27 18.14 2.52
C GLU A 152 -7.00 18.65 3.19
N LYS A 153 -6.89 18.43 4.51
CA LYS A 153 -5.66 18.77 5.25
C LYS A 153 -4.47 17.92 4.82
N ALA A 154 -4.70 16.60 4.60
CA ALA A 154 -3.66 15.73 4.08
C ALA A 154 -3.19 16.20 2.70
N PHE A 155 -4.13 16.53 1.80
CA PHE A 155 -3.78 17.02 0.47
C PHE A 155 -2.98 18.33 0.53
N ALA A 156 -3.34 19.26 1.40
CA ALA A 156 -2.60 20.52 1.58
C ALA A 156 -1.14 20.24 2.05
N PHE A 157 -0.96 19.31 2.99
CA PHE A 157 0.36 18.91 3.48
C PHE A 157 1.22 18.31 2.37
N TYR A 158 0.72 17.29 1.66
CA TYR A 158 1.48 16.62 0.61
C TYR A 158 1.65 17.48 -0.65
N GLY A 159 0.70 18.34 -0.96
CA GLY A 159 0.81 19.33 -2.02
C GLY A 159 1.97 20.32 -1.77
N GLU A 160 2.14 20.77 -0.53
CA GLU A 160 3.24 21.63 -0.12
C GLU A 160 4.60 20.93 -0.13
N LEU A 161 4.64 19.63 0.24
CA LEU A 161 5.89 18.85 0.27
C LEU A 161 6.36 18.41 -1.11
N PHE A 162 5.44 17.95 -1.95
CA PHE A 162 5.76 17.23 -3.17
C PHE A 162 5.29 17.93 -4.44
N GLY A 163 4.58 19.04 -4.30
CA GLY A 163 3.99 19.74 -5.44
C GLY A 163 2.82 18.96 -6.06
N TRP A 164 2.20 18.02 -5.33
CA TRP A 164 1.07 17.25 -5.86
C TRP A 164 -0.12 18.14 -6.17
N GLN A 165 -0.77 17.86 -7.30
CA GLN A 165 -1.90 18.62 -7.81
C GLN A 165 -3.18 17.81 -7.74
N LYS A 166 -4.31 18.50 -7.51
CA LYS A 166 -5.63 17.85 -7.62
C LYS A 166 -5.86 17.40 -9.06
N ALA A 167 -6.23 16.13 -9.21
CA ALA A 167 -6.71 15.55 -10.45
C ALA A 167 -8.23 15.34 -10.37
N GLY A 168 -8.77 14.25 -10.93
CA GLY A 168 -10.19 13.93 -10.85
C GLY A 168 -10.70 13.81 -9.41
N ALA A 169 -11.99 14.05 -9.20
CA ALA A 169 -12.66 13.80 -7.94
C ALA A 169 -13.96 13.04 -8.19
N HIS A 170 -14.30 12.13 -7.26
CA HIS A 170 -15.51 11.32 -7.31
C HIS A 170 -16.25 11.42 -5.96
N ALA A 171 -17.56 11.63 -6.01
CA ALA A 171 -18.41 11.51 -4.82
C ALA A 171 -18.79 10.03 -4.62
N GLY A 172 -18.61 9.53 -3.41
CA GLY A 172 -18.95 8.17 -3.02
C GLY A 172 -19.66 8.11 -1.67
N ALA A 173 -19.98 6.92 -1.22
CA ALA A 173 -20.64 6.70 0.08
C ALA A 173 -19.80 7.20 1.28
N LEU A 174 -18.49 7.26 1.14
CA LEU A 174 -17.56 7.76 2.15
C LEU A 174 -17.19 9.25 1.96
N GLY A 175 -17.93 9.98 1.11
CA GLY A 175 -17.64 11.37 0.77
C GLY A 175 -16.79 11.51 -0.48
N THR A 176 -15.96 12.54 -0.53
CA THR A 176 -15.11 12.84 -1.68
C THR A 176 -13.88 11.94 -1.73
N TYR A 177 -13.68 11.29 -2.86
CA TYR A 177 -12.43 10.65 -3.26
C TYR A 177 -11.68 11.60 -4.18
N GLN A 178 -10.60 12.22 -3.71
CA GLN A 178 -9.81 13.18 -4.46
C GLN A 178 -8.56 12.51 -5.03
N GLN A 179 -8.44 12.45 -6.33
CA GLN A 179 -7.21 12.00 -6.99
C GLN A 179 -6.13 13.07 -6.93
N PHE A 180 -4.87 12.62 -6.88
CA PHE A 180 -3.69 13.48 -6.94
C PHE A 180 -2.75 13.05 -8.06
N SER A 181 -2.02 14.04 -8.60
CA SER A 181 -1.08 13.85 -9.70
C SER A 181 0.26 14.52 -9.41
N ALA A 182 1.32 14.00 -10.03
CA ALA A 182 2.61 14.66 -10.14
C ALA A 182 3.04 14.66 -11.61
N ASP A 183 3.56 15.77 -12.11
CA ASP A 183 3.97 15.95 -13.52
C ASP A 183 2.89 15.52 -14.53
N GLY A 184 1.62 15.79 -14.21
CA GLY A 184 0.48 15.46 -15.08
C GLY A 184 0.04 14.00 -15.08
N GLU A 185 0.72 13.11 -14.36
CA GLU A 185 0.32 11.72 -14.20
C GLU A 185 -0.42 11.53 -12.87
N THR A 186 -1.62 10.92 -12.92
CA THR A 186 -2.39 10.58 -11.72
C THR A 186 -1.74 9.39 -11.02
N LEU A 187 -1.34 9.59 -9.78
CA LEU A 187 -0.61 8.60 -8.98
C LEU A 187 -1.50 7.83 -8.01
N GLY A 188 -2.59 8.43 -7.56
CA GLY A 188 -3.41 7.85 -6.51
C GLY A 188 -4.59 8.72 -6.11
N GLY A 189 -5.18 8.42 -4.97
CA GLY A 189 -6.28 9.18 -4.40
C GLY A 189 -6.22 9.29 -2.89
N MET A 190 -6.99 10.21 -2.35
CA MET A 190 -7.15 10.46 -0.93
C MET A 190 -8.63 10.54 -0.59
N LEU A 191 -9.01 9.98 0.54
CA LEU A 191 -10.36 10.10 1.10
C LEU A 191 -10.30 10.18 2.61
N THR A 192 -11.36 10.69 3.22
CA THR A 192 -11.52 10.59 4.66
C THR A 192 -11.88 9.14 5.03
N LYS A 193 -11.04 8.54 5.87
CA LYS A 193 -11.23 7.14 6.29
C LYS A 193 -12.57 6.93 6.99
N PRO A 194 -13.17 5.74 6.88
CA PRO A 194 -14.32 5.37 7.71
C PRO A 194 -13.99 5.50 9.21
N PRO A 195 -14.98 5.91 10.04
CA PRO A 195 -14.78 6.02 11.50
C PRO A 195 -14.29 4.72 12.16
N ALA A 196 -14.65 3.57 11.60
CA ALA A 196 -14.25 2.25 12.09
C ALA A 196 -12.74 1.97 11.98
N LEU A 197 -12.03 2.65 11.08
CA LEU A 197 -10.58 2.53 10.98
C LEU A 197 -9.91 3.38 12.06
N PRO A 198 -9.00 2.81 12.89
CA PRO A 198 -8.49 3.51 14.07
C PRO A 198 -7.55 4.67 13.72
N PHE A 199 -6.76 4.58 12.66
CA PHE A 199 -5.76 5.57 12.28
C PHE A 199 -5.65 5.73 10.77
N PRO A 200 -5.13 6.88 10.29
CA PRO A 200 -4.79 7.11 8.88
C PRO A 200 -3.62 6.23 8.43
N PHE A 201 -3.65 5.81 7.17
CA PHE A 201 -2.56 5.05 6.56
C PHE A 201 -2.56 5.13 5.04
N TRP A 202 -1.41 4.87 4.43
CA TRP A 202 -1.24 4.65 3.01
C TRP A 202 -1.50 3.21 2.65
N LEU A 203 -2.35 2.97 1.64
CA LEU A 203 -2.66 1.68 1.06
C LEU A 203 -2.07 1.61 -0.36
N TYR A 204 -1.32 0.55 -0.62
CA TYR A 204 -0.67 0.31 -1.91
C TYR A 204 -1.37 -0.86 -2.60
N TYR A 205 -1.74 -0.66 -3.87
CA TYR A 205 -2.44 -1.67 -4.64
C TYR A 205 -1.48 -2.34 -5.61
N PHE A 206 -1.39 -3.65 -5.54
CA PHE A 206 -0.60 -4.46 -6.45
C PHE A 206 -1.45 -4.89 -7.64
N ASN A 207 -0.95 -4.64 -8.86
CA ASN A 207 -1.61 -5.10 -10.07
C ASN A 207 -1.58 -6.62 -10.15
N VAL A 208 -2.74 -7.22 -10.34
CA VAL A 208 -2.91 -8.67 -10.55
C VAL A 208 -3.68 -8.92 -11.84
N ASP A 209 -3.46 -10.09 -12.42
CA ASP A 209 -4.18 -10.47 -13.63
C ASP A 209 -5.64 -10.82 -13.38
N ASP A 210 -6.00 -11.14 -12.15
CA ASP A 210 -7.35 -11.53 -11.78
C ASP A 210 -7.62 -11.26 -10.30
N VAL A 211 -8.75 -10.57 -9.99
CA VAL A 211 -9.20 -10.40 -8.60
C VAL A 211 -9.61 -11.71 -7.92
N GLU A 212 -9.85 -12.80 -8.68
CA GLU A 212 -10.00 -14.16 -8.11
C GLU A 212 -8.74 -14.62 -7.38
N THR A 213 -7.59 -13.98 -7.65
CA THR A 213 -6.38 -14.08 -6.83
C THR A 213 -6.66 -13.79 -5.35
N ALA A 214 -7.71 -13.04 -5.02
CA ALA A 214 -8.14 -12.82 -3.64
C ALA A 214 -8.39 -14.14 -2.87
N GLN A 215 -8.85 -15.21 -3.54
CA GLN A 215 -9.00 -16.53 -2.91
C GLN A 215 -7.65 -17.10 -2.42
N ARG A 216 -6.55 -16.74 -3.09
CA ARG A 216 -5.19 -17.12 -2.67
C ARG A 216 -4.74 -16.39 -1.41
N VAL A 217 -5.33 -15.22 -1.13
CA VAL A 217 -5.06 -14.47 0.11
C VAL A 217 -5.49 -15.30 1.32
N GLU A 218 -6.74 -15.79 1.31
CA GLU A 218 -7.27 -16.60 2.42
C GLU A 218 -6.57 -17.95 2.52
N ALA A 219 -6.33 -18.61 1.38
CA ALA A 219 -5.58 -19.86 1.33
C ALA A 219 -4.13 -19.72 1.85
N GLY A 220 -3.53 -18.53 1.71
CA GLY A 220 -2.21 -18.18 2.21
C GLY A 220 -2.18 -17.71 3.68
N GLY A 221 -3.33 -17.69 4.36
CA GLY A 221 -3.45 -17.25 5.77
C GLY A 221 -3.65 -15.74 5.96
N GLY A 222 -3.87 -14.98 4.89
CA GLY A 222 -4.30 -13.59 4.93
C GLY A 222 -5.82 -13.47 5.08
N GLN A 223 -6.34 -12.24 5.02
CA GLN A 223 -7.77 -11.96 5.12
C GLN A 223 -8.22 -10.99 4.04
N ILE A 224 -9.44 -11.17 3.53
CA ILE A 224 -10.12 -10.17 2.70
C ILE A 224 -10.88 -9.23 3.63
N LEU A 225 -10.54 -7.94 3.57
CA LEU A 225 -11.17 -6.89 4.38
C LEU A 225 -12.34 -6.23 3.65
N TYR A 226 -12.23 -6.09 2.30
CA TYR A 226 -13.23 -5.44 1.47
C TYR A 226 -13.11 -5.88 0.01
N GLY A 227 -14.23 -6.00 -0.68
CA GLY A 227 -14.28 -6.37 -2.09
C GLY A 227 -14.38 -7.89 -2.32
N PRO A 228 -14.24 -8.36 -3.57
CA PRO A 228 -13.96 -7.60 -4.80
C PRO A 228 -15.05 -6.59 -5.15
N THR A 229 -14.66 -5.38 -5.54
CA THR A 229 -15.59 -4.34 -5.96
C THR A 229 -15.08 -3.56 -7.16
N ALA A 230 -16.01 -3.16 -8.04
CA ALA A 230 -15.68 -2.31 -9.18
C ALA A 230 -15.52 -0.86 -8.74
N VAL A 231 -14.53 -0.17 -9.30
CA VAL A 231 -14.28 1.25 -9.08
C VAL A 231 -14.47 2.05 -10.36
N PRO A 232 -14.66 3.38 -10.29
CA PRO A 232 -14.70 4.24 -11.47
C PRO A 232 -13.52 3.97 -12.40
N GLY A 233 -13.80 3.85 -13.72
CA GLY A 233 -12.78 3.46 -14.72
C GLY A 233 -12.79 1.97 -15.05
N GLY A 234 -13.60 1.14 -14.36
CA GLY A 234 -13.84 -0.27 -14.68
C GLY A 234 -12.82 -1.24 -14.12
N ALA A 235 -11.90 -0.79 -13.29
CA ALA A 235 -11.01 -1.66 -12.55
C ALA A 235 -11.73 -2.30 -11.34
N TRP A 236 -11.18 -3.41 -10.85
CA TRP A 236 -11.66 -4.09 -9.65
C TRP A 236 -10.59 -4.05 -8.56
N ILE A 237 -11.03 -3.84 -7.33
CA ILE A 237 -10.15 -3.77 -6.17
C ILE A 237 -10.58 -4.75 -5.07
N VAL A 238 -9.57 -5.18 -4.29
CA VAL A 238 -9.76 -5.93 -3.05
C VAL A 238 -8.82 -5.37 -2.00
N HIS A 239 -9.31 -5.13 -0.79
CA HIS A 239 -8.44 -4.81 0.36
C HIS A 239 -8.18 -6.07 1.16
N CYS A 240 -6.94 -6.31 1.52
CA CYS A 240 -6.50 -7.53 2.16
C CYS A 240 -5.53 -7.24 3.30
N THR A 241 -5.33 -8.26 4.16
CA THR A 241 -4.13 -8.35 4.99
C THR A 241 -3.32 -9.58 4.59
N ASP A 242 -2.01 -9.50 4.79
CA ASP A 242 -1.15 -10.67 4.76
C ASP A 242 -1.25 -11.47 6.08
N PRO A 243 -0.61 -12.64 6.22
CA PRO A 243 -0.67 -13.46 7.43
C PRO A 243 -0.12 -12.80 8.69
N GLN A 244 0.68 -11.76 8.56
CA GLN A 244 1.23 -10.98 9.67
C GLN A 244 0.41 -9.72 9.99
N GLY A 245 -0.61 -9.41 9.16
CA GLY A 245 -1.52 -8.29 9.34
C GLY A 245 -1.16 -7.03 8.55
N ALA A 246 -0.15 -7.06 7.67
CA ALA A 246 0.14 -5.92 6.80
C ALA A 246 -1.00 -5.72 5.79
N ILE A 247 -1.56 -4.50 5.76
CA ILE A 247 -2.68 -4.16 4.86
C ILE A 247 -2.13 -3.84 3.48
N PHE A 248 -2.78 -4.35 2.43
CA PHE A 248 -2.49 -4.06 1.03
C PHE A 248 -3.74 -4.16 0.16
N GLY A 249 -3.69 -3.61 -1.05
CA GLY A 249 -4.74 -3.75 -2.05
C GLY A 249 -4.31 -4.65 -3.22
N LEU A 250 -5.29 -5.30 -3.85
CA LEU A 250 -5.15 -5.91 -5.17
C LEU A 250 -5.93 -5.08 -6.18
N LEU A 251 -5.39 -4.91 -7.37
CA LEU A 251 -5.97 -4.12 -8.45
C LEU A 251 -5.95 -4.90 -9.76
N ASP A 252 -7.13 -5.20 -10.30
CA ASP A 252 -7.33 -5.77 -11.63
C ASP A 252 -7.87 -4.68 -12.57
N ARG A 253 -7.10 -4.33 -13.58
CA ARG A 253 -7.46 -3.30 -14.58
C ARG A 253 -8.19 -3.86 -15.79
N ARG A 254 -8.38 -5.17 -15.89
CA ARG A 254 -9.09 -5.76 -17.02
C ARG A 254 -10.56 -5.37 -16.98
N LYS A 255 -11.07 -4.87 -18.10
CA LYS A 255 -12.50 -4.64 -18.27
C LYS A 255 -13.22 -6.00 -18.28
N ARG A 256 -13.85 -6.37 -17.18
CA ARG A 256 -14.78 -7.49 -17.15
C ARG A 256 -16.14 -6.99 -17.59
N ASN A 257 -16.74 -7.63 -18.58
CA ASN A 257 -18.17 -7.49 -18.80
C ASN A 257 -18.85 -7.95 -17.50
N ALA A 258 -19.71 -7.13 -16.95
CA ALA A 258 -20.46 -7.43 -15.72
C ALA A 258 -21.47 -8.56 -16.01
N ILE A 259 -20.98 -9.78 -16.15
CA ILE A 259 -21.78 -11.02 -16.18
C ILE A 259 -21.69 -11.60 -14.79
N GLY A 260 -22.74 -11.30 -14.01
CA GLY A 260 -23.27 -12.07 -12.89
C GLY A 260 -22.27 -12.68 -11.91
N TYR A 261 -21.87 -11.93 -10.88
CA TYR A 261 -21.53 -12.53 -9.60
C TYR A 261 -22.57 -12.08 -8.55
N PHE A 262 -23.66 -12.82 -8.48
CA PHE A 262 -24.43 -12.90 -7.24
C PHE A 262 -23.64 -13.77 -6.28
N ILE A 263 -22.79 -13.18 -5.46
CA ILE A 263 -22.35 -13.84 -4.23
C ILE A 263 -23.52 -13.71 -3.27
N SER A 264 -24.22 -14.83 -3.09
CA SER A 264 -25.21 -15.02 -2.05
C SER A 264 -24.58 -14.67 -0.70
N SER A 265 -24.91 -13.48 -0.20
CA SER A 265 -24.80 -13.19 1.23
C SER A 265 -25.89 -13.98 1.94
N ALA A 266 -25.65 -15.26 2.17
CA ALA A 266 -26.45 -16.04 3.09
C ALA A 266 -26.17 -15.51 4.50
N SER A 267 -26.95 -14.53 4.93
CA SER A 267 -27.18 -14.25 6.34
C SER A 267 -27.71 -15.53 6.97
N ARG A 268 -26.87 -16.20 7.75
CA ARG A 268 -27.38 -17.24 8.67
C ARG A 268 -28.15 -16.51 9.74
N ASP A 269 -29.48 -16.63 9.64
CA ASP A 269 -30.41 -16.27 10.70
C ASP A 269 -30.29 -17.33 11.82
N PRO A 270 -29.97 -16.94 13.08
CA PRO A 270 -29.84 -17.88 14.19
C PRO A 270 -31.18 -18.32 14.82
N SER A 271 -32.30 -18.15 14.14
CA SER A 271 -33.63 -18.33 14.76
C SER A 271 -34.43 -19.57 14.31
N ASP A 272 -33.83 -20.59 13.66
CA ASP A 272 -34.57 -21.78 13.24
C ASP A 272 -34.13 -23.09 13.94
N GLU A 273 -33.96 -23.00 15.28
CA GLU A 273 -34.01 -24.19 16.14
C GLU A 273 -35.32 -24.21 16.91
N ARG A 274 -36.42 -24.63 16.30
CA ARG A 274 -37.58 -25.17 17.05
C ARG A 274 -38.42 -26.10 16.17
N GLY A 275 -38.29 -27.40 16.48
CA GLY A 275 -39.46 -28.29 16.52
C GLY A 275 -39.71 -29.14 15.29
N CYS A 276 -39.33 -30.40 15.38
CA CYS A 276 -40.28 -31.51 15.09
C CYS A 276 -39.84 -32.76 15.85
N ARG A 277 -40.51 -32.96 17.01
CA ARG A 277 -40.69 -34.31 17.57
C ARG A 277 -41.89 -34.95 16.85
N GLY A 278 -41.76 -36.21 16.56
CA GLY A 278 -42.97 -37.05 16.33
C GLY A 278 -42.77 -38.21 15.36
N SER A 279 -42.57 -39.36 15.94
CA SER A 279 -43.22 -40.66 15.65
C SER A 279 -43.17 -41.22 14.23
N CYS A 280 -42.44 -42.24 13.97
CA CYS A 280 -42.74 -43.69 13.85
C CYS A 280 -41.49 -44.47 13.56
#